data_6043dc4a7cd4f2405c4353a06f050b81
#
_entry.id   6043dc4a7cd4f2405c4353a06f050b81
#
_cell.length_a   1.000
_cell.length_b   1.000
_cell.length_c   1.000
_cell.angle_alpha   90.00
_cell.angle_beta   90.00
_cell.angle_gamma   90.00
#
_symmetry.space_group_name_H-M   'P 1'
#
loop_
_entity.id
_entity.type
_entity.pdbx_description
1 polymer ?
#
loop_
_entity_poly.entity_id
_entity_poly.type
_entity_poly.pdbx_seq_one_letter_code
_entity_poly.pdbx_strand_id
1 'polypeptide(L)'
;PTPGAVGEIIKGIAKKEQISVVGVDIGGATTDVFSVFDEKFNRTVSANYGMSYSICNVLADAGVENVSRWLNHDLDESDLTNRIANKMIRPTTIPQTLDELIVEQAIAREALRLSFDQHKKFAVSLKGVQQERTISDTFDQTMSGETLVDMQQLDMIVGSGGVLSHAPRREQACKILIDSFLPEGITELSVDSIFMMPQLGVLASVNEKAAIEVFNKDCLVRLGTCIAPLGEGEIGQEMLDYTIFVEGEKHAGSLKYGELKVI
;
A
#
# COMPACT_ATOMS: atom_id res chain seq x y z
N PRO A 1 9.88 -9.95 -16.37
CA PRO A 1 10.29 -9.07 -15.28
C PRO A 1 9.27 -9.16 -14.14
N THR A 2 9.73 -9.19 -12.90
CA THR A 2 8.93 -9.37 -11.68
C THR A 2 7.68 -8.48 -11.62
N PRO A 3 7.75 -7.17 -11.87
CA PRO A 3 6.58 -6.31 -11.76
C PRO A 3 5.47 -6.61 -12.79
N GLY A 4 5.84 -7.10 -13.96
CA GLY A 4 4.85 -7.57 -14.94
C GLY A 4 4.09 -8.79 -14.46
N ALA A 5 4.80 -9.74 -13.86
CA ALA A 5 4.22 -10.96 -13.31
C ALA A 5 3.27 -10.67 -12.13
N VAL A 6 3.67 -9.80 -11.21
CA VAL A 6 2.78 -9.34 -10.11
C VAL A 6 1.51 -8.72 -10.67
N GLY A 7 1.64 -7.86 -11.68
CA GLY A 7 0.49 -7.24 -12.35
C GLY A 7 -0.51 -8.24 -12.93
N GLU A 8 -0.04 -9.39 -13.47
CA GLU A 8 -0.96 -10.44 -13.96
C GLU A 8 -1.79 -11.05 -12.83
N ILE A 9 -1.21 -11.25 -11.65
CA ILE A 9 -1.97 -11.74 -10.49
C ILE A 9 -3.01 -10.71 -10.03
N ILE A 10 -2.64 -9.44 -9.92
CA ILE A 10 -3.57 -8.37 -9.51
C ILE A 10 -4.74 -8.25 -10.51
N LYS A 11 -4.46 -8.27 -11.82
CA LYS A 11 -5.51 -8.29 -12.86
C LYS A 11 -6.41 -9.53 -12.76
N GLY A 12 -5.80 -10.68 -12.52
CA GLY A 12 -6.53 -11.94 -12.39
C GLY A 12 -7.49 -11.97 -11.20
N ILE A 13 -7.08 -11.41 -10.04
CA ILE A 13 -7.94 -11.26 -8.86
C ILE A 13 -9.11 -10.33 -9.19
N ALA A 14 -8.81 -9.11 -9.67
CA ALA A 14 -9.82 -8.12 -10.01
C ALA A 14 -10.87 -8.67 -10.97
N LYS A 15 -10.44 -9.36 -12.02
CA LYS A 15 -11.31 -9.99 -13.02
C LYS A 15 -12.14 -11.14 -12.45
N LYS A 16 -11.52 -12.02 -11.62
CA LYS A 16 -12.21 -13.19 -11.06
C LYS A 16 -13.27 -12.80 -10.05
N GLU A 17 -12.97 -11.83 -9.20
CA GLU A 17 -13.87 -11.38 -8.13
C GLU A 17 -14.75 -10.21 -8.54
N GLN A 18 -14.50 -9.61 -9.74
CA GLN A 18 -15.20 -8.43 -10.27
C GLN A 18 -15.14 -7.24 -9.32
N ILE A 19 -13.94 -6.93 -8.84
CA ILE A 19 -13.66 -5.91 -7.83
C ILE A 19 -12.59 -4.92 -8.32
N SER A 20 -12.57 -3.74 -7.70
CA SER A 20 -11.48 -2.79 -7.80
C SER A 20 -10.37 -3.14 -6.81
N VAL A 21 -9.13 -3.18 -7.28
CA VAL A 21 -7.99 -3.65 -6.48
C VAL A 21 -6.83 -2.67 -6.58
N VAL A 22 -6.20 -2.38 -5.43
CA VAL A 22 -4.86 -1.81 -5.37
C VAL A 22 -3.91 -2.88 -4.87
N GLY A 23 -2.88 -3.18 -5.64
CA GLY A 23 -1.78 -4.06 -5.25
C GLY A 23 -0.51 -3.27 -4.98
N VAL A 24 0.30 -3.70 -4.04
CA VAL A 24 1.61 -3.11 -3.80
C VAL A 24 2.65 -4.20 -3.54
N ASP A 25 3.83 -4.03 -4.13
CA ASP A 25 5.00 -4.85 -3.85
C ASP A 25 6.16 -3.94 -3.41
N ILE A 26 6.43 -3.94 -2.10
CA ILE A 26 7.49 -3.13 -1.51
C ILE A 26 8.78 -3.92 -1.40
N GLY A 27 9.72 -3.62 -2.29
CA GLY A 27 11.03 -4.25 -2.36
C GLY A 27 12.13 -3.49 -1.63
N GLY A 28 13.35 -3.96 -1.79
CA GLY A 28 14.53 -3.31 -1.20
C GLY A 28 14.96 -2.02 -1.88
N ALA A 29 14.77 -1.91 -3.20
CA ALA A 29 15.17 -0.76 -4.00
C ALA A 29 13.97 0.03 -4.53
N THR A 30 12.88 -0.65 -4.86
CA THR A 30 11.69 -0.10 -5.51
C THR A 30 10.42 -0.51 -4.78
N THR A 31 9.38 0.28 -4.98
CA THR A 31 8.01 -0.10 -4.64
C THR A 31 7.17 -0.02 -5.91
N ASP A 32 6.54 -1.13 -6.26
CA ASP A 32 5.62 -1.23 -7.38
C ASP A 32 4.19 -1.09 -6.86
N VAL A 33 3.41 -0.20 -7.46
CA VAL A 33 1.98 -0.04 -7.17
C VAL A 33 1.18 -0.37 -8.42
N PHE A 34 0.14 -1.14 -8.22
CA PHE A 34 -0.78 -1.61 -9.24
C PHE A 34 -2.20 -1.19 -8.89
N SER A 35 -3.00 -0.82 -9.86
CA SER A 35 -4.42 -0.58 -9.65
C SER A 35 -5.27 -1.13 -10.78
N VAL A 36 -6.45 -1.62 -10.43
CA VAL A 36 -7.50 -2.00 -11.39
C VAL A 36 -8.78 -1.33 -10.94
N PHE A 37 -9.28 -0.40 -11.75
CA PHE A 37 -10.56 0.28 -11.58
C PHE A 37 -11.28 0.28 -12.93
N ASP A 38 -12.55 -0.05 -12.99
CA ASP A 38 -13.33 -0.15 -14.22
C ASP A 38 -12.59 -0.97 -15.31
N GLU A 39 -12.04 -2.11 -14.94
CA GLU A 39 -11.22 -3.00 -15.79
C GLU A 39 -9.93 -2.36 -16.35
N LYS A 40 -9.62 -1.11 -15.98
CA LYS A 40 -8.40 -0.41 -16.40
C LYS A 40 -7.27 -0.72 -15.43
N PHE A 41 -6.24 -1.33 -15.98
CA PHE A 41 -5.03 -1.65 -15.22
C PHE A 41 -3.99 -0.54 -15.35
N ASN A 42 -3.48 -0.06 -14.22
CA ASN A 42 -2.36 0.87 -14.15
C ASN A 42 -1.25 0.29 -13.29
N ARG A 43 -0.02 0.64 -13.62
CA ARG A 43 1.16 0.27 -12.85
C ARG A 43 2.13 1.43 -12.77
N THR A 44 2.68 1.66 -11.60
CA THR A 44 3.78 2.60 -11.36
C THR A 44 4.90 1.90 -10.63
N VAL A 45 6.13 2.13 -11.06
CA VAL A 45 7.35 1.68 -10.39
C VAL A 45 8.01 2.89 -9.74
N SER A 46 7.98 2.94 -8.42
CA SER A 46 8.67 3.97 -7.65
C SER A 46 10.12 3.54 -7.43
N ALA A 47 11.02 3.94 -8.31
CA ALA A 47 12.41 3.49 -8.33
C ALA A 47 13.23 3.96 -7.11
N ASN A 48 12.75 4.98 -6.38
CA ASN A 48 13.46 5.61 -5.27
C ASN A 48 12.88 5.28 -3.88
N TYR A 49 11.83 4.46 -3.82
CA TYR A 49 11.15 4.17 -2.55
C TYR A 49 11.19 2.67 -2.26
N GLY A 50 12.28 2.24 -1.63
CA GLY A 50 12.48 0.86 -1.20
C GLY A 50 13.03 0.78 0.23
N MET A 51 12.94 -0.41 0.82
CA MET A 51 13.19 -0.66 2.23
C MET A 51 14.66 -0.89 2.59
N SER A 52 15.59 -0.84 1.61
CA SER A 52 17.02 -0.98 1.88
C SER A 52 17.87 -0.07 1.00
N TYR A 53 18.07 -0.39 -0.26
CA TYR A 53 18.95 0.39 -1.15
C TYR A 53 18.50 1.84 -1.36
N SER A 54 17.20 2.10 -1.33
CA SER A 54 16.59 3.42 -1.52
C SER A 54 15.98 4.01 -0.24
N ILE A 55 16.22 3.40 0.90
CA ILE A 55 15.55 3.77 2.15
C ILE A 55 15.87 5.22 2.59
N CYS A 56 17.07 5.71 2.31
CA CYS A 56 17.44 7.10 2.60
C CYS A 56 16.69 8.11 1.72
N ASN A 57 16.29 7.73 0.50
CA ASN A 57 15.45 8.58 -0.33
C ASN A 57 14.04 8.70 0.26
N VAL A 58 13.52 7.61 0.82
CA VAL A 58 12.23 7.65 1.53
C VAL A 58 12.30 8.64 2.69
N LEU A 59 13.36 8.59 3.51
CA LEU A 59 13.53 9.53 4.62
C LEU A 59 13.67 10.98 4.13
N ALA A 60 14.43 11.20 3.05
CA ALA A 60 14.64 12.54 2.49
C ALA A 60 13.32 13.16 1.96
N ASP A 61 12.52 12.36 1.25
CA ASP A 61 11.29 12.85 0.64
C ASP A 61 10.10 12.89 1.64
N ALA A 62 10.06 12.00 2.61
CA ALA A 62 9.06 12.02 3.67
C ALA A 62 9.33 13.11 4.71
N GLY A 63 10.61 13.31 5.05
CA GLY A 63 11.04 14.10 6.19
C GLY A 63 11.02 13.32 7.50
N VAL A 64 11.91 13.68 8.42
CA VAL A 64 12.08 13.02 9.72
C VAL A 64 10.79 13.06 10.54
N GLU A 65 10.10 14.19 10.56
CA GLU A 65 8.86 14.38 11.32
C GLU A 65 7.76 13.38 10.90
N ASN A 66 7.61 13.14 9.59
CA ASN A 66 6.61 12.21 9.09
C ASN A 66 6.95 10.75 9.43
N VAL A 67 8.21 10.38 9.51
CA VAL A 67 8.62 9.05 9.97
C VAL A 67 8.45 8.94 11.48
N SER A 68 8.87 9.97 12.22
CA SER A 68 8.83 9.97 13.69
C SER A 68 7.41 9.88 14.27
N ARG A 69 6.40 10.41 13.56
CA ARG A 69 4.99 10.33 14.01
C ARG A 69 4.47 8.90 14.21
N TRP A 70 5.12 7.92 13.57
CA TRP A 70 4.76 6.50 13.67
C TRP A 70 5.48 5.77 14.78
N LEU A 71 6.44 6.43 15.43
CA LEU A 71 7.16 5.85 16.58
C LEU A 71 6.28 5.95 17.83
N ASN A 72 6.42 4.98 18.71
CA ASN A 72 5.70 4.94 19.99
C ASN A 72 6.52 5.56 21.14
N HIS A 73 7.69 6.09 20.84
CA HIS A 73 8.60 6.74 21.80
C HIS A 73 9.42 7.81 21.07
N ASP A 74 9.91 8.76 21.82
CA ASP A 74 10.80 9.79 21.29
C ASP A 74 12.16 9.16 20.92
N LEU A 75 12.56 9.38 19.70
CA LEU A 75 13.86 9.01 19.18
C LEU A 75 14.54 10.28 18.65
N ASP A 76 15.81 10.47 18.99
CA ASP A 76 16.58 11.59 18.48
C ASP A 76 16.69 11.50 16.94
N GLU A 77 16.55 12.65 16.27
CA GLU A 77 16.59 12.74 14.82
C GLU A 77 17.87 12.12 14.23
N SER A 78 19.01 12.37 14.90
CA SER A 78 20.31 11.83 14.49
C SER A 78 20.33 10.29 14.62
N ASP A 79 19.76 9.74 15.70
CA ASP A 79 19.70 8.29 15.90
C ASP A 79 18.77 7.63 14.86
N LEU A 80 17.59 8.20 14.61
CA LEU A 80 16.68 7.73 13.57
C LEU A 80 17.35 7.72 12.20
N THR A 81 17.98 8.83 11.83
CA THR A 81 18.68 8.97 10.55
C THR A 81 19.80 7.94 10.42
N ASN A 82 20.59 7.75 11.48
CA ASN A 82 21.68 6.78 11.50
C ASN A 82 21.18 5.33 11.37
N ARG A 83 20.08 4.97 12.03
CA ARG A 83 19.48 3.64 11.91
C ARG A 83 19.02 3.36 10.48
N ILE A 84 18.35 4.32 9.85
CA ILE A 84 17.90 4.21 8.46
C ILE A 84 19.10 4.14 7.51
N ALA A 85 20.12 4.98 7.67
CA ALA A 85 21.33 4.96 6.85
C ALA A 85 22.10 3.64 6.99
N ASN A 86 22.16 3.06 8.19
CA ASN A 86 22.77 1.75 8.42
C ASN A 86 22.06 0.63 7.64
N LYS A 87 20.74 0.71 7.46
CA LYS A 87 20.00 -0.25 6.64
C LYS A 87 20.42 -0.18 5.17
N MET A 88 20.71 1.02 4.63
CA MET A 88 21.22 1.18 3.27
C MET A 88 22.61 0.54 3.11
N ILE A 89 23.48 0.68 4.11
CA ILE A 89 24.83 0.08 4.10
C ILE A 89 24.76 -1.45 4.24
N ARG A 90 23.77 -1.95 4.99
CA ARG A 90 23.56 -3.37 5.26
C ARG A 90 22.15 -3.80 4.83
N PRO A 91 21.88 -3.86 3.51
CA PRO A 91 20.52 -3.96 2.96
C PRO A 91 19.79 -5.27 3.30
N THR A 92 20.52 -6.31 3.69
CA THR A 92 19.95 -7.63 4.03
C THR A 92 19.64 -7.80 5.52
N THR A 93 19.93 -6.79 6.36
CA THR A 93 19.60 -6.88 7.79
C THR A 93 18.09 -6.86 7.99
N ILE A 94 17.63 -7.67 8.94
CA ILE A 94 16.24 -7.69 9.42
C ILE A 94 16.21 -7.20 10.86
N PRO A 95 15.10 -6.60 11.32
CA PRO A 95 14.96 -6.16 12.71
C PRO A 95 15.18 -7.30 13.68
N GLN A 96 16.03 -7.06 14.71
CA GLN A 96 16.32 -8.02 15.77
C GLN A 96 15.69 -7.61 17.10
N THR A 97 15.29 -6.35 17.22
CA THR A 97 14.65 -5.79 18.40
C THR A 97 13.30 -5.17 18.04
N LEU A 98 12.46 -4.95 19.06
CA LEU A 98 11.18 -4.28 18.85
C LEU A 98 11.37 -2.84 18.32
N ASP A 99 12.36 -2.14 18.82
CA ASP A 99 12.71 -0.79 18.37
C ASP A 99 13.07 -0.74 16.88
N GLU A 100 13.91 -1.66 16.42
CA GLU A 100 14.28 -1.76 15.01
C GLU A 100 13.07 -2.08 14.15
N LEU A 101 12.16 -2.96 14.62
CA LEU A 101 10.93 -3.29 13.94
C LEU A 101 9.99 -2.08 13.82
N ILE A 102 9.85 -1.29 14.88
CA ILE A 102 9.04 -0.08 14.90
C ILE A 102 9.57 0.94 13.88
N VAL A 103 10.89 1.18 13.87
CA VAL A 103 11.53 2.08 12.89
C VAL A 103 11.34 1.55 11.45
N GLU A 104 11.52 0.25 11.21
CA GLU A 104 11.32 -0.33 9.88
C GLU A 104 9.85 -0.18 9.41
N GLN A 105 8.90 -0.42 10.29
CA GLN A 105 7.49 -0.24 9.99
C GLN A 105 7.09 1.24 9.83
N ALA A 106 7.74 2.15 10.53
CA ALA A 106 7.54 3.59 10.38
C ALA A 106 7.97 4.07 8.99
N ILE A 107 9.18 3.73 8.56
CA ILE A 107 9.68 4.12 7.24
C ILE A 107 8.93 3.41 6.11
N ALA A 108 8.45 2.18 6.32
CA ALA A 108 7.64 1.46 5.35
C ALA A 108 6.32 2.16 5.04
N ARG A 109 5.65 2.74 6.06
CA ARG A 109 4.44 3.55 5.87
C ARG A 109 4.69 4.72 4.93
N GLU A 110 5.81 5.41 5.12
CA GLU A 110 6.15 6.55 4.28
C GLU A 110 6.57 6.13 2.86
N ALA A 111 7.30 5.02 2.70
CA ALA A 111 7.63 4.48 1.39
C ALA A 111 6.39 4.12 0.58
N LEU A 112 5.43 3.45 1.22
CA LEU A 112 4.15 3.07 0.62
C LEU A 112 3.30 4.30 0.30
N ARG A 113 3.18 5.26 1.23
CA ARG A 113 2.42 6.50 1.04
C ARG A 113 2.95 7.30 -0.15
N LEU A 114 4.26 7.54 -0.19
CA LEU A 114 4.91 8.28 -1.28
C LEU A 114 4.75 7.57 -2.63
N SER A 115 4.89 6.24 -2.65
CA SER A 115 4.70 5.43 -3.85
C SER A 115 3.25 5.47 -4.33
N PHE A 116 2.29 5.44 -3.42
CA PHE A 116 0.87 5.53 -3.76
C PHE A 116 0.48 6.93 -4.24
N ASP A 117 0.99 7.98 -3.61
CA ASP A 117 0.79 9.36 -4.09
C ASP A 117 1.37 9.55 -5.49
N GLN A 118 2.53 8.97 -5.78
CA GLN A 118 3.10 8.96 -7.12
C GLN A 118 2.19 8.18 -8.08
N HIS A 119 1.67 7.02 -7.68
CA HIS A 119 0.77 6.22 -8.50
C HIS A 119 -0.51 6.98 -8.85
N LYS A 120 -1.16 7.63 -7.89
CA LYS A 120 -2.36 8.45 -8.13
C LYS A 120 -2.12 9.57 -9.14
N LYS A 121 -0.93 10.17 -9.15
CA LYS A 121 -0.53 11.21 -10.12
C LYS A 121 -0.33 10.67 -11.53
N PHE A 122 0.13 9.43 -11.68
CA PHE A 122 0.38 8.81 -13.00
C PHE A 122 -0.81 8.04 -13.55
N ALA A 123 -1.64 7.46 -12.68
CA ALA A 123 -2.86 6.77 -13.06
C ALA A 123 -3.99 7.77 -13.34
N VAL A 124 -3.88 8.53 -14.43
CA VAL A 124 -4.84 9.56 -14.81
C VAL A 124 -5.53 9.23 -16.13
N SER A 125 -6.78 9.65 -16.28
CA SER A 125 -7.50 9.53 -17.53
C SER A 125 -6.91 10.47 -18.60
N LEU A 126 -6.60 9.95 -19.78
CA LEU A 126 -6.27 10.77 -20.92
C LEU A 126 -7.54 11.49 -21.40
N LYS A 127 -7.74 12.75 -21.00
CA LYS A 127 -8.73 13.61 -21.67
C LYS A 127 -8.14 13.95 -23.03
N GLY A 128 -8.69 13.32 -24.08
CA GLY A 128 -8.26 13.48 -25.45
C GLY A 128 -8.43 14.90 -25.95
N VAL A 129 -7.33 15.63 -26.08
CA VAL A 129 -7.10 16.62 -27.13
C VAL A 129 -5.71 16.33 -27.67
N GLN A 130 -5.64 15.84 -28.92
CA GLN A 130 -4.40 15.88 -29.68
C GLN A 130 -4.06 17.34 -29.95
N GLN A 131 -3.27 17.98 -29.07
CA GLN A 131 -2.54 19.19 -29.41
C GLN A 131 -1.16 18.76 -29.88
N GLU A 132 -0.74 19.33 -31.03
CA GLU A 132 0.64 19.23 -31.50
C GLU A 132 1.55 19.79 -30.41
N ARG A 133 2.40 18.93 -29.86
CA ARG A 133 3.29 19.25 -28.74
C ARG A 133 4.56 19.94 -29.23
N THR A 134 4.88 21.08 -28.68
CA THR A 134 6.19 21.73 -28.80
C THR A 134 7.15 21.20 -27.75
N ILE A 135 8.46 21.29 -28.01
CA ILE A 135 9.51 20.76 -27.11
C ILE A 135 9.50 21.47 -25.72
N SER A 136 8.98 22.69 -25.62
CA SER A 136 8.82 23.43 -24.37
C SER A 136 7.71 22.86 -23.47
N ASP A 137 6.69 22.24 -24.04
CA ASP A 137 5.56 21.67 -23.28
C ASP A 137 5.93 20.39 -22.52
N THR A 138 7.14 19.86 -22.76
CA THR A 138 7.63 18.66 -22.10
C THR A 138 8.09 18.94 -20.66
N PHE A 139 8.39 20.19 -20.33
CA PHE A 139 8.88 20.61 -19.01
C PHE A 139 7.78 21.16 -18.09
N ASP A 140 6.63 21.56 -18.62
CA ASP A 140 5.47 22.08 -17.89
C ASP A 140 4.28 21.10 -17.95
N GLN A 141 4.50 19.83 -17.58
CA GLN A 141 3.42 18.87 -17.45
C GLN A 141 2.59 19.14 -16.17
N THR A 142 1.71 20.11 -16.24
CA THR A 142 0.51 20.07 -15.40
C THR A 142 -0.37 18.91 -15.88
N MET A 143 -0.29 17.79 -15.18
CA MET A 143 -1.14 16.61 -15.43
C MET A 143 -2.59 16.96 -15.07
N SER A 144 -3.35 17.46 -16.02
CA SER A 144 -4.74 17.91 -15.86
C SER A 144 -5.78 16.80 -16.05
N GLY A 145 -5.46 15.58 -15.60
CA GLY A 145 -6.39 14.44 -15.61
C GLY A 145 -6.91 14.14 -14.21
N GLU A 146 -8.17 13.77 -14.08
CA GLU A 146 -8.67 13.14 -12.85
C GLU A 146 -8.00 11.78 -12.67
N THR A 147 -7.57 11.46 -11.44
CA THR A 147 -7.01 10.15 -11.13
C THR A 147 -8.03 9.05 -11.42
N LEU A 148 -7.55 7.93 -11.94
CA LEU A 148 -8.36 6.71 -12.13
C LEU A 148 -8.51 5.91 -10.84
N VAL A 149 -7.80 6.30 -9.78
CA VAL A 149 -7.86 5.65 -8.47
C VAL A 149 -8.95 6.31 -7.65
N ASP A 150 -10.08 5.63 -7.50
CA ASP A 150 -11.20 6.05 -6.68
C ASP A 150 -11.23 5.22 -5.39
N MET A 151 -10.87 5.84 -4.27
CA MET A 151 -10.77 5.15 -2.98
C MET A 151 -12.13 4.68 -2.45
N GLN A 152 -13.23 5.31 -2.86
CA GLN A 152 -14.57 4.88 -2.47
C GLN A 152 -15.05 3.63 -3.22
N GLN A 153 -14.45 3.37 -4.38
CA GLN A 153 -14.71 2.16 -5.19
C GLN A 153 -13.66 1.08 -4.95
N LEU A 154 -12.73 1.29 -4.03
CA LEU A 154 -11.67 0.33 -3.73
C LEU A 154 -12.20 -0.80 -2.85
N ASP A 155 -12.32 -1.99 -3.43
CA ASP A 155 -12.81 -3.18 -2.72
C ASP A 155 -11.69 -3.91 -1.96
N MET A 156 -10.46 -3.92 -2.50
CA MET A 156 -9.37 -4.70 -1.90
C MET A 156 -8.00 -4.03 -2.05
N ILE A 157 -7.19 -4.12 -0.98
CA ILE A 157 -5.75 -3.85 -1.02
C ILE A 157 -4.98 -5.16 -0.84
N VAL A 158 -4.04 -5.43 -1.75
CA VAL A 158 -3.14 -6.60 -1.68
C VAL A 158 -1.71 -6.11 -1.45
N GLY A 159 -1.19 -6.33 -0.25
CA GLY A 159 0.19 -6.02 0.10
C GLY A 159 1.14 -7.18 -0.17
N SER A 160 2.35 -6.87 -0.63
CA SER A 160 3.46 -7.82 -0.79
C SER A 160 4.77 -7.15 -0.42
N GLY A 161 5.78 -7.96 -0.20
CA GLY A 161 7.11 -7.53 0.21
C GLY A 161 7.41 -7.85 1.68
N GLY A 162 8.69 -7.94 2.00
CA GLY A 162 9.17 -8.49 3.28
C GLY A 162 8.55 -7.88 4.52
N VAL A 163 8.41 -6.56 4.57
CA VAL A 163 7.85 -5.84 5.74
C VAL A 163 6.35 -6.13 5.97
N LEU A 164 5.60 -6.43 4.91
CA LEU A 164 4.18 -6.77 4.99
C LEU A 164 3.97 -8.28 5.17
N SER A 165 4.60 -9.08 4.31
CA SER A 165 4.43 -10.54 4.27
C SER A 165 4.96 -11.22 5.53
N HIS A 166 6.04 -10.69 6.12
CA HIS A 166 6.71 -11.25 7.30
C HIS A 166 6.52 -10.40 8.56
N ALA A 167 5.53 -9.50 8.59
CA ALA A 167 5.18 -8.82 9.82
C ALA A 167 4.90 -9.85 10.93
N PRO A 168 5.53 -9.73 12.12
CA PRO A 168 5.39 -10.71 13.20
C PRO A 168 3.95 -10.95 13.65
N ARG A 169 3.12 -9.90 13.51
CA ARG A 169 1.68 -9.96 13.75
C ARG A 169 0.94 -9.43 12.53
N ARG A 170 -0.12 -10.11 12.12
CA ARG A 170 -0.93 -9.70 10.96
C ARG A 170 -1.55 -8.32 11.12
N GLU A 171 -1.92 -7.93 12.34
CA GLU A 171 -2.39 -6.59 12.69
C GLU A 171 -1.41 -5.48 12.31
N GLN A 172 -0.11 -5.74 12.34
CA GLN A 172 0.91 -4.76 11.94
C GLN A 172 0.84 -4.48 10.43
N ALA A 173 0.67 -5.53 9.62
CA ALA A 173 0.47 -5.37 8.18
C ALA A 173 -0.84 -4.61 7.88
N CYS A 174 -1.94 -4.93 8.59
CA CYS A 174 -3.19 -4.16 8.51
C CYS A 174 -2.96 -2.67 8.75
N LYS A 175 -2.34 -2.33 9.86
CA LYS A 175 -2.08 -0.94 10.24
C LYS A 175 -1.20 -0.22 9.23
N ILE A 176 -0.14 -0.87 8.73
CA ILE A 176 0.72 -0.30 7.69
C ILE A 176 -0.10 0.00 6.43
N LEU A 177 -0.95 -0.91 5.98
CA LEU A 177 -1.79 -0.71 4.80
C LEU A 177 -2.80 0.43 5.01
N ILE A 178 -3.48 0.47 6.16
CA ILE A 178 -4.44 1.54 6.49
C ILE A 178 -3.73 2.90 6.53
N ASP A 179 -2.63 3.00 7.26
CA ASP A 179 -1.89 4.25 7.48
C ASP A 179 -1.29 4.80 6.17
N SER A 180 -0.92 3.90 5.24
CA SER A 180 -0.24 4.29 3.99
C SER A 180 -1.21 4.61 2.86
N PHE A 181 -2.32 3.86 2.75
CA PHE A 181 -3.25 3.98 1.63
C PHE A 181 -4.49 4.80 1.96
N LEU A 182 -4.79 4.99 3.26
CA LEU A 182 -5.98 5.73 3.73
C LEU A 182 -7.25 5.30 2.99
N PRO A 183 -7.65 4.01 3.07
CA PRO A 183 -8.83 3.55 2.38
C PRO A 183 -10.09 4.28 2.85
N GLU A 184 -11.06 4.43 1.94
CA GLU A 184 -12.33 5.09 2.17
C GLU A 184 -13.48 4.11 1.93
N GLY A 185 -14.52 4.17 2.74
CA GLY A 185 -15.64 3.22 2.64
C GLY A 185 -15.32 1.86 3.22
N ILE A 186 -15.53 0.80 2.44
CA ILE A 186 -15.35 -0.60 2.88
C ILE A 186 -14.30 -1.26 1.98
N THR A 187 -13.14 -1.60 2.55
CA THR A 187 -12.02 -2.16 1.81
C THR A 187 -11.48 -3.39 2.51
N GLU A 188 -11.36 -4.50 1.80
CA GLU A 188 -10.70 -5.69 2.30
C GLU A 188 -9.17 -5.51 2.26
N LEU A 189 -8.50 -5.86 3.36
CA LEU A 189 -7.04 -5.83 3.46
C LEU A 189 -6.48 -7.25 3.38
N SER A 190 -5.47 -7.43 2.55
CA SER A 190 -4.85 -8.73 2.33
C SER A 190 -3.35 -8.62 2.06
N VAL A 191 -2.63 -9.73 2.24
CA VAL A 191 -1.20 -9.82 1.92
C VAL A 191 -0.86 -11.12 1.22
N ASP A 192 0.11 -11.06 0.30
CA ASP A 192 0.83 -12.24 -0.19
C ASP A 192 1.78 -12.71 0.93
N SER A 193 1.39 -13.80 1.60
CA SER A 193 2.05 -14.23 2.84
C SER A 193 3.43 -14.86 2.63
N ILE A 194 3.74 -15.30 1.43
CA ILE A 194 4.97 -16.03 1.09
C ILE A 194 5.69 -15.48 -0.14
N PHE A 195 5.29 -14.30 -0.60
CA PHE A 195 5.91 -13.61 -1.73
C PHE A 195 5.90 -14.44 -3.04
N MET A 196 4.74 -14.99 -3.38
CA MET A 196 4.58 -15.87 -4.56
C MET A 196 3.96 -15.18 -5.79
N MET A 197 3.49 -13.94 -5.66
CA MET A 197 2.92 -13.22 -6.82
C MET A 197 3.84 -13.21 -8.04
N PRO A 198 5.17 -12.98 -7.93
CA PRO A 198 6.05 -12.99 -9.09
C PRO A 198 6.09 -14.35 -9.81
N GLN A 199 6.17 -15.44 -9.07
CA GLN A 199 6.26 -16.81 -9.61
C GLN A 199 4.93 -17.24 -10.22
N LEU A 200 3.84 -16.97 -9.51
CA LEU A 200 2.49 -17.30 -9.99
C LEU A 200 2.08 -16.44 -11.18
N GLY A 201 2.55 -15.19 -11.27
CA GLY A 201 2.34 -14.36 -12.43
C GLY A 201 3.03 -14.90 -13.69
N VAL A 202 4.17 -15.56 -13.56
CA VAL A 202 4.78 -16.33 -14.67
C VAL A 202 3.91 -17.53 -15.01
N LEU A 203 3.39 -18.27 -14.03
CA LEU A 203 2.45 -19.36 -14.27
C LEU A 203 1.17 -18.86 -14.96
N ALA A 204 0.68 -17.67 -14.60
CA ALA A 204 -0.51 -17.06 -15.20
C ALA A 204 -0.38 -16.88 -16.72
N SER A 205 0.83 -16.66 -17.24
CA SER A 205 1.06 -16.55 -18.70
C SER A 205 0.81 -17.86 -19.45
N VAL A 206 0.80 -19.00 -18.75
CA VAL A 206 0.55 -20.32 -19.32
C VAL A 206 -0.81 -20.86 -18.89
N ASN A 207 -1.18 -20.64 -17.63
CA ASN A 207 -2.43 -21.08 -17.04
C ASN A 207 -2.92 -20.10 -15.97
N GLU A 208 -3.62 -19.05 -16.42
CA GLU A 208 -4.17 -17.98 -15.56
C GLU A 208 -5.04 -18.56 -14.43
N LYS A 209 -5.94 -19.49 -14.77
CA LYS A 209 -6.86 -20.08 -13.81
C LYS A 209 -6.13 -20.77 -12.67
N ALA A 210 -5.15 -21.64 -12.97
CA ALA A 210 -4.39 -22.35 -11.96
C ALA A 210 -3.59 -21.37 -11.08
N ALA A 211 -2.97 -20.35 -11.68
CA ALA A 211 -2.19 -19.36 -10.93
C ALA A 211 -3.05 -18.60 -9.92
N ILE A 212 -4.23 -18.12 -10.33
CA ILE A 212 -5.15 -17.39 -9.47
C ILE A 212 -5.78 -18.29 -8.40
N GLU A 213 -6.10 -19.55 -8.72
CA GLU A 213 -6.62 -20.50 -7.73
C GLU A 213 -5.59 -20.80 -6.63
N VAL A 214 -4.32 -21.06 -7.01
CA VAL A 214 -3.23 -21.29 -6.05
C VAL A 214 -2.97 -20.03 -5.23
N PHE A 215 -2.93 -18.86 -5.87
CA PHE A 215 -2.71 -17.61 -5.16
C PHE A 215 -3.78 -17.38 -4.09
N ASN A 216 -5.06 -17.45 -4.46
CA ASN A 216 -6.16 -17.20 -3.52
C ASN A 216 -6.25 -18.23 -2.40
N LYS A 217 -5.87 -19.49 -2.67
CA LYS A 217 -5.99 -20.56 -1.68
C LYS A 217 -4.80 -20.66 -0.75
N ASP A 218 -3.58 -20.51 -1.29
CA ASP A 218 -2.37 -20.91 -0.59
C ASP A 218 -1.45 -19.72 -0.24
N CYS A 219 -1.61 -18.56 -0.91
CA CYS A 219 -0.70 -17.43 -0.76
C CYS A 219 -1.37 -16.20 -0.15
N LEU A 220 -2.60 -15.90 -0.58
CA LEU A 220 -3.32 -14.71 -0.14
C LEU A 220 -3.90 -14.91 1.25
N VAL A 221 -3.42 -14.14 2.21
CA VAL A 221 -4.02 -14.06 3.55
C VAL A 221 -4.90 -12.82 3.63
N ARG A 222 -6.19 -13.03 3.83
CA ARG A 222 -7.14 -11.96 4.11
C ARG A 222 -6.96 -11.54 5.57
N LEU A 223 -6.63 -10.27 5.79
CA LEU A 223 -6.29 -9.74 7.11
C LEU A 223 -7.53 -9.25 7.87
N GLY A 224 -8.50 -8.73 7.13
CA GLY A 224 -9.72 -8.17 7.67
C GLY A 224 -10.30 -7.09 6.75
N THR A 225 -11.42 -6.52 7.17
CA THR A 225 -12.12 -5.45 6.45
C THR A 225 -11.91 -4.13 7.17
N CYS A 226 -11.38 -3.13 6.46
CA CYS A 226 -11.33 -1.75 6.92
C CYS A 226 -12.66 -1.08 6.59
N ILE A 227 -13.28 -0.46 7.60
CA ILE A 227 -14.47 0.38 7.44
C ILE A 227 -14.06 1.80 7.83
N ALA A 228 -13.93 2.66 6.82
CA ALA A 228 -13.48 4.05 6.99
C ALA A 228 -14.59 5.00 6.50
N PRO A 229 -15.39 5.57 7.40
CA PRO A 229 -16.44 6.51 7.01
C PRO A 229 -15.84 7.79 6.45
N LEU A 230 -16.53 8.36 5.46
CA LEU A 230 -16.18 9.65 4.88
C LEU A 230 -16.69 10.77 5.77
N GLY A 231 -15.92 11.83 5.87
CA GLY A 231 -16.29 13.05 6.57
C GLY A 231 -15.11 13.74 7.20
N GLU A 232 -15.29 15.02 7.47
CA GLU A 232 -14.33 15.84 8.20
C GLU A 232 -14.83 16.04 9.63
N GLY A 233 -13.91 16.13 10.58
CA GLY A 233 -14.23 16.35 11.98
C GLY A 233 -13.01 16.82 12.77
N GLU A 234 -13.23 17.17 14.02
CA GLU A 234 -12.15 17.47 14.96
C GLU A 234 -11.69 16.20 15.68
N ILE A 235 -10.41 16.11 15.98
CA ILE A 235 -9.83 14.95 16.70
C ILE A 235 -10.60 14.73 18.01
N GLY A 236 -11.13 13.52 18.18
CA GLY A 236 -11.90 13.12 19.36
C GLY A 236 -13.42 13.42 19.27
N GLN A 237 -13.89 14.07 18.21
CA GLN A 237 -15.32 14.24 17.94
C GLN A 237 -15.96 12.90 17.57
N GLU A 238 -17.13 12.59 18.13
CA GLU A 238 -17.90 11.40 17.71
C GLU A 238 -18.36 11.56 16.25
N MET A 239 -18.02 10.58 15.42
CA MET A 239 -18.29 10.59 13.99
C MET A 239 -19.40 9.63 13.58
N LEU A 240 -19.47 8.47 14.20
CA LEU A 240 -20.52 7.50 13.91
C LEU A 240 -20.76 6.55 15.08
N ASP A 241 -21.97 6.01 15.09
CA ASP A 241 -22.32 4.79 15.85
C ASP A 241 -22.34 3.60 14.91
N TYR A 242 -21.81 2.48 15.37
CA TYR A 242 -21.77 1.26 14.57
C TYR A 242 -22.43 0.08 15.29
N THR A 243 -22.99 -0.81 14.51
CA THR A 243 -23.36 -2.16 14.91
C THR A 243 -22.90 -3.14 13.84
N ILE A 244 -21.97 -4.00 14.19
CA ILE A 244 -21.34 -4.97 13.29
C ILE A 244 -21.59 -6.37 13.85
N PHE A 245 -21.83 -7.34 12.97
CA PHE A 245 -21.94 -8.75 13.33
C PHE A 245 -20.72 -9.48 12.77
N VAL A 246 -19.89 -10.04 13.64
CA VAL A 246 -18.72 -10.83 13.28
C VAL A 246 -18.93 -12.24 13.81
N GLU A 247 -18.92 -13.24 12.93
CA GLU A 247 -19.14 -14.66 13.26
C GLU A 247 -20.41 -14.92 14.11
N GLY A 248 -21.43 -14.07 13.96
CA GLY A 248 -22.68 -14.14 14.70
C GLY A 248 -22.71 -13.38 16.03
N GLU A 249 -21.60 -12.85 16.48
CA GLU A 249 -21.51 -11.97 17.65
C GLU A 249 -21.77 -10.51 17.26
N LYS A 250 -22.54 -9.82 18.09
CA LYS A 250 -22.88 -8.41 17.89
C LYS A 250 -21.87 -7.51 18.59
N HIS A 251 -21.20 -6.66 17.81
CA HIS A 251 -20.33 -5.60 18.30
C HIS A 251 -21.00 -4.25 18.03
N ALA A 252 -21.15 -3.41 19.05
CA ALA A 252 -21.73 -2.08 18.92
C ALA A 252 -20.93 -1.05 19.71
N GLY A 253 -20.88 0.18 19.22
CA GLY A 253 -20.16 1.26 19.88
C GLY A 253 -20.16 2.51 19.03
N SER A 254 -19.40 3.53 19.45
CA SER A 254 -19.13 4.74 18.69
C SER A 254 -17.67 4.78 18.24
N LEU A 255 -17.40 5.55 17.21
CA LEU A 255 -16.06 5.83 16.69
C LEU A 255 -15.83 7.34 16.65
N LYS A 256 -14.69 7.78 17.10
CA LYS A 256 -14.28 9.19 17.10
C LYS A 256 -13.36 9.48 15.91
N TYR A 257 -13.35 10.74 15.47
CA TYR A 257 -12.42 11.20 14.44
C TYR A 257 -10.97 11.04 14.91
N GLY A 258 -10.15 10.40 14.07
CA GLY A 258 -8.77 10.07 14.40
C GLY A 258 -8.59 8.77 15.22
N GLU A 259 -9.66 8.04 15.53
CA GLU A 259 -9.59 6.77 16.25
C GLU A 259 -9.55 5.59 15.29
N LEU A 260 -8.69 4.61 15.53
CA LEU A 260 -8.70 3.30 14.92
C LEU A 260 -9.13 2.26 15.95
N LYS A 261 -10.20 1.52 15.67
CA LYS A 261 -10.71 0.47 16.53
C LYS A 261 -10.64 -0.88 15.81
N VAL A 262 -10.12 -1.89 16.49
CA VAL A 262 -10.07 -3.26 16.00
C VAL A 262 -11.14 -4.06 16.75
N ILE A 263 -11.92 -4.84 15.99
CA ILE A 263 -13.03 -5.66 16.49
C ILE A 263 -12.78 -7.11 16.13
#